data_b2924d9a545d111818518b8b0d8c1407
#
_entry.id   b2924d9a545d111818518b8b0d8c1407
#
_cell.length_a   1.000
_cell.length_b   1.000
_cell.length_c   1.000
_cell.angle_alpha   90.00
_cell.angle_beta   90.00
_cell.angle_gamma   90.00
#
_symmetry.space_group_name_H-M   'P 1'
#
loop_
_entity.id
_entity.type
_entity.pdbx_description
1 polymer ?
#
loop_
_entity_poly.entity_id
_entity_poly.type
_entity_poly.pdbx_seq_one_letter_code
_entity_poly.pdbx_strand_id
1 'polypeptide(L)'
;MSGIARKWRDEAHRIMELAWPIALSSLSWTLMQLTDVVVIGQAGTFEVAAFGASRTITFIAIVTAMGWISGVLVNVSRAEGERAPEKTGNAMREGLLLSLALGVSIGGIMAVFGHSLLLALGVERHLVPLTTQVVAIMGLAFPIQLASLVLAHFLQAINRSRRTLLINCITLPTNALLAWAWAGGHLGFPFAGAVGASYATFVASTLGLVLTGISVWLLPDAGPRHVRRFAFEDWRKAWRGAGALARFGLAPAFASALELGGFSWVMVKSTQLGLVAAHAFQLVLSLHNVTFGFAMGLGAAAGVRAGNAVGEGRPYAARFRTLIAATMTTVLLVPIAILLMVFAQPITGLYPATAAVHDLSAVMLLVWAPFMLFDGLQLVFTYALRSLGDQVIAGLNSIVAFFIVTIALGSWLISSGMGALALVWCIGISMLVCALLQGGRLVWFSSPLRLKSSD
;
A
#
# COMPACT_ATOMS: atom_id res chain seq x y z
N MET A 1 35.39 -1.52 -17.59
CA MET A 1 33.93 -1.76 -17.70
C MET A 1 33.46 -2.95 -16.84
N SER A 2 34.26 -3.97 -16.58
CA SER A 2 33.86 -5.17 -15.80
C SER A 2 33.43 -4.92 -14.34
N GLY A 3 34.04 -3.96 -13.61
CA GLY A 3 33.75 -3.69 -12.21
C GLY A 3 32.39 -2.97 -11.97
N ILE A 4 31.97 -2.08 -12.85
CA ILE A 4 30.67 -1.36 -12.73
C ILE A 4 29.52 -2.32 -13.08
N ALA A 5 29.66 -3.11 -14.13
CA ALA A 5 28.66 -4.09 -14.54
C ALA A 5 28.43 -5.14 -13.44
N ARG A 6 29.50 -5.58 -12.76
CA ARG A 6 29.40 -6.51 -11.64
C ARG A 6 28.66 -5.89 -10.46
N LYS A 7 29.02 -4.68 -10.06
CA LYS A 7 28.32 -3.95 -8.98
C LYS A 7 26.83 -3.75 -9.29
N TRP A 8 26.50 -3.44 -10.55
CA TRP A 8 25.13 -3.28 -11.00
C TRP A 8 24.35 -4.60 -10.87
N ARG A 9 24.92 -5.71 -11.36
CA ARG A 9 24.28 -7.02 -11.29
C ARG A 9 24.07 -7.50 -9.86
N ASP A 10 25.07 -7.32 -9.00
CA ASP A 10 25.00 -7.73 -7.60
C ASP A 10 23.94 -6.92 -6.83
N GLU A 11 23.79 -5.62 -7.11
CA GLU A 11 22.77 -4.79 -6.51
C GLU A 11 21.36 -5.09 -7.06
N ALA A 12 21.23 -5.31 -8.36
CA ALA A 12 19.97 -5.72 -8.99
C ALA A 12 19.47 -7.06 -8.40
N HIS A 13 20.38 -8.01 -8.17
CA HIS A 13 20.04 -9.28 -7.54
C HIS A 13 19.50 -9.07 -6.11
N ARG A 14 20.15 -8.23 -5.29
CA ARG A 14 19.71 -7.91 -3.94
C ARG A 14 18.35 -7.20 -3.93
N ILE A 15 18.11 -6.28 -4.87
CA ILE A 15 16.81 -5.61 -5.02
C ILE A 15 15.74 -6.63 -5.39
N MET A 16 16.03 -7.54 -6.34
CA MET A 16 15.07 -8.57 -6.76
C MET A 16 14.75 -9.53 -5.62
N GLU A 17 15.73 -9.98 -4.84
CA GLU A 17 15.49 -10.85 -3.68
C GLU A 17 14.53 -10.27 -2.66
N LEU A 18 14.51 -8.95 -2.52
CA LEU A 18 13.55 -8.22 -1.68
C LEU A 18 12.22 -7.99 -2.39
N ALA A 19 12.27 -7.54 -3.64
CA ALA A 19 11.11 -7.04 -4.37
C ALA A 19 10.07 -8.12 -4.66
N TRP A 20 10.48 -9.32 -5.13
CA TRP A 20 9.51 -10.33 -5.54
C TRP A 20 8.64 -10.86 -4.39
N PRO A 21 9.16 -11.11 -3.15
CA PRO A 21 8.29 -11.54 -2.06
C PRO A 21 7.36 -10.43 -1.58
N ILE A 22 7.81 -9.17 -1.65
CA ILE A 22 6.97 -8.02 -1.28
C ILE A 22 5.86 -7.83 -2.32
N ALA A 23 6.19 -7.92 -3.62
CA ALA A 23 5.22 -7.84 -4.70
C ALA A 23 4.14 -8.93 -4.59
N LEU A 24 4.55 -10.19 -4.39
CA LEU A 24 3.59 -11.28 -4.19
C LEU A 24 2.77 -11.11 -2.91
N SER A 25 3.34 -10.55 -1.84
CA SER A 25 2.59 -10.21 -0.62
C SER A 25 1.54 -9.13 -0.88
N SER A 26 1.86 -8.12 -1.68
CA SER A 26 0.91 -7.08 -2.08
C SER A 26 -0.23 -7.64 -2.94
N LEU A 27 0.09 -8.53 -3.89
CA LEU A 27 -0.91 -9.24 -4.70
C LEU A 27 -1.79 -10.15 -3.84
N SER A 28 -1.23 -10.83 -2.84
CA SER A 28 -2.01 -11.65 -1.90
C SER A 28 -3.05 -10.82 -1.15
N TRP A 29 -2.70 -9.59 -0.76
CA TRP A 29 -3.66 -8.68 -0.13
C TRP A 29 -4.80 -8.27 -1.09
N THR A 30 -4.48 -7.99 -2.35
CA THR A 30 -5.49 -7.70 -3.39
C THR A 30 -6.39 -8.92 -3.63
N LEU A 31 -5.83 -10.12 -3.70
CA LEU A 31 -6.59 -11.37 -3.83
C LEU A 31 -7.53 -11.62 -2.65
N MET A 32 -7.07 -11.35 -1.42
CA MET A 32 -7.92 -11.47 -0.23
C MET A 32 -9.14 -10.56 -0.31
N GLN A 33 -8.94 -9.30 -0.72
CA GLN A 33 -10.03 -8.34 -0.92
C GLN A 33 -11.03 -8.79 -1.99
N LEU A 34 -10.54 -9.39 -3.07
CA LEU A 34 -11.39 -9.93 -4.15
C LEU A 34 -12.17 -11.16 -3.67
N THR A 35 -11.51 -12.05 -2.94
CA THR A 35 -12.15 -13.25 -2.39
C THR A 35 -13.29 -12.89 -1.45
N ASP A 36 -13.09 -11.91 -0.55
CA ASP A 36 -14.14 -11.44 0.35
C ASP A 36 -15.37 -10.96 -0.43
N VAL A 37 -15.17 -10.15 -1.50
CA VAL A 37 -16.27 -9.67 -2.33
C VAL A 37 -17.00 -10.80 -3.06
N VAL A 38 -16.25 -11.78 -3.59
CA VAL A 38 -16.85 -12.95 -4.28
C VAL A 38 -17.67 -13.80 -3.33
N VAL A 39 -17.14 -14.06 -2.14
CA VAL A 39 -17.84 -14.88 -1.11
C VAL A 39 -19.09 -14.16 -0.60
N ILE A 40 -18.98 -12.86 -0.29
CA ILE A 40 -20.13 -12.07 0.16
C ILE A 40 -21.18 -11.92 -0.98
N GLY A 41 -20.72 -11.93 -2.24
CA GLY A 41 -21.61 -11.91 -3.40
C GLY A 41 -22.61 -13.06 -3.45
N GLN A 42 -22.22 -14.24 -2.92
CA GLN A 42 -23.11 -15.40 -2.79
C GLN A 42 -24.16 -15.21 -1.68
N ALA A 43 -23.89 -14.34 -0.72
CA ALA A 43 -24.81 -14.02 0.38
C ALA A 43 -25.91 -13.01 -0.01
N GLY A 44 -25.74 -12.30 -1.13
CA GLY A 44 -26.72 -11.37 -1.69
C GLY A 44 -26.21 -9.96 -1.91
N THR A 45 -26.91 -9.22 -2.76
CA THR A 45 -26.52 -7.86 -3.18
C THR A 45 -26.53 -6.86 -2.05
N PHE A 46 -27.41 -7.03 -1.06
CA PHE A 46 -27.51 -6.19 0.13
C PHE A 46 -26.23 -6.31 1.00
N GLU A 47 -25.74 -7.52 1.19
CA GLU A 47 -24.51 -7.81 1.94
C GLU A 47 -23.29 -7.22 1.25
N VAL A 48 -23.18 -7.35 -0.08
CA VAL A 48 -22.12 -6.75 -0.88
C VAL A 48 -22.15 -5.23 -0.79
N ALA A 49 -23.33 -4.62 -0.85
CA ALA A 49 -23.48 -3.17 -0.75
C ALA A 49 -23.05 -2.65 0.62
N ALA A 50 -23.45 -3.33 1.70
CA ALA A 50 -23.07 -2.96 3.07
C ALA A 50 -21.54 -3.12 3.30
N PHE A 51 -20.95 -4.24 2.82
CA PHE A 51 -19.50 -4.45 2.90
C PHE A 51 -18.74 -3.42 2.07
N GLY A 52 -19.20 -3.12 0.84
CA GLY A 52 -18.63 -2.09 -0.01
C GLY A 52 -18.67 -0.70 0.65
N ALA A 53 -19.81 -0.33 1.26
CA ALA A 53 -19.95 0.91 2.00
C ALA A 53 -18.99 1.01 3.20
N SER A 54 -18.71 -0.09 3.92
CA SER A 54 -17.75 -0.10 5.02
C SER A 54 -16.32 0.23 4.57
N ARG A 55 -15.96 -0.09 3.33
CA ARG A 55 -14.63 0.16 2.77
C ARG A 55 -14.31 1.63 2.59
N THR A 56 -15.30 2.50 2.48
CA THR A 56 -15.09 3.96 2.41
C THR A 56 -14.37 4.48 3.66
N ILE A 57 -14.64 3.89 4.83
CA ILE A 57 -13.96 4.25 6.08
C ILE A 57 -12.71 3.39 6.29
N THR A 58 -12.84 2.07 6.19
CA THR A 58 -11.79 1.13 6.57
C THR A 58 -10.57 1.22 5.66
N PHE A 59 -10.76 1.44 4.35
CA PHE A 59 -9.67 1.54 3.38
C PHE A 59 -8.89 2.86 3.53
N ILE A 60 -9.58 3.99 3.72
CA ILE A 60 -8.92 5.28 3.98
C ILE A 60 -8.11 5.19 5.28
N ALA A 61 -8.69 4.62 6.33
CA ALA A 61 -8.04 4.47 7.61
C ALA A 61 -6.75 3.63 7.51
N ILE A 62 -6.79 2.45 6.85
CA ILE A 62 -5.63 1.58 6.75
C ILE A 62 -4.52 2.18 5.91
N VAL A 63 -4.81 2.80 4.77
CA VAL A 63 -3.80 3.41 3.90
C VAL A 63 -3.16 4.62 4.56
N THR A 64 -3.94 5.45 5.26
CA THR A 64 -3.40 6.56 6.04
C THR A 64 -2.47 6.05 7.15
N ALA A 65 -2.88 5.03 7.90
CA ALA A 65 -2.06 4.42 8.94
C ALA A 65 -0.80 3.74 8.38
N MET A 66 -0.86 3.11 7.19
CA MET A 66 0.32 2.59 6.49
C MET A 66 1.34 3.69 6.19
N GLY A 67 0.89 4.84 5.72
CA GLY A 67 1.73 6.03 5.55
C GLY A 67 2.40 6.42 6.87
N TRP A 68 1.64 6.42 7.96
CA TRP A 68 2.13 6.82 9.29
C TRP A 68 3.22 5.89 9.83
N ILE A 69 3.04 4.58 9.73
CA ILE A 69 4.02 3.59 10.21
C ILE A 69 5.15 3.29 9.22
N SER A 70 5.15 3.90 8.03
CA SER A 70 6.19 3.69 6.99
C SER A 70 7.61 4.02 7.47
N GLY A 71 7.74 4.88 8.49
CA GLY A 71 9.01 5.20 9.13
C GLY A 71 9.72 4.00 9.78
N VAL A 72 8.97 2.93 10.13
CA VAL A 72 9.57 1.68 10.64
C VAL A 72 10.50 1.07 9.61
N LEU A 73 10.04 0.95 8.35
CA LEU A 73 10.85 0.42 7.26
C LEU A 73 12.15 1.24 7.09
N VAL A 74 12.06 2.57 7.20
CA VAL A 74 13.17 3.50 7.06
C VAL A 74 14.17 3.34 8.21
N ASN A 75 13.70 3.40 9.46
CA ASN A 75 14.57 3.35 10.64
C ASN A 75 15.25 1.99 10.77
N VAL A 76 14.53 0.90 10.53
CA VAL A 76 15.09 -0.45 10.58
C VAL A 76 16.11 -0.66 9.45
N SER A 77 15.85 -0.20 8.23
CA SER A 77 16.77 -0.36 7.10
C SER A 77 18.06 0.46 7.32
N ARG A 78 17.97 1.66 7.90
CA ARG A 78 19.16 2.46 8.28
C ARG A 78 19.96 1.76 9.36
N ALA A 79 19.32 1.29 10.43
CA ALA A 79 19.99 0.57 11.51
C ALA A 79 20.67 -0.72 11.01
N GLU A 80 20.07 -1.40 10.02
CA GLU A 80 20.68 -2.56 9.36
C GLU A 80 21.93 -2.17 8.57
N GLY A 81 21.90 -1.04 7.86
CA GLY A 81 23.05 -0.47 7.17
C GLY A 81 24.19 -0.06 8.13
N GLU A 82 23.85 0.47 9.30
CA GLU A 82 24.81 0.78 10.38
C GLU A 82 25.42 -0.46 11.02
N ARG A 83 24.92 -1.67 10.71
CA ARG A 83 25.26 -2.93 11.39
C ARG A 83 24.99 -2.88 12.90
N ALA A 84 23.94 -2.18 13.31
CA ALA A 84 23.49 -2.01 14.67
C ALA A 84 22.19 -2.80 14.93
N PRO A 85 22.25 -4.12 15.10
CA PRO A 85 21.07 -4.98 15.22
C PRO A 85 20.18 -4.60 16.41
N GLU A 86 20.73 -4.11 17.51
CA GLU A 86 19.96 -3.63 18.67
C GLU A 86 19.04 -2.43 18.31
N LYS A 87 19.50 -1.52 17.42
CA LYS A 87 18.70 -0.39 16.96
C LYS A 87 17.52 -0.87 16.10
N THR A 88 17.67 -1.98 15.36
CA THR A 88 16.57 -2.54 14.58
C THR A 88 15.44 -3.03 15.48
N GLY A 89 15.76 -3.71 16.59
CA GLY A 89 14.77 -4.15 17.57
C GLY A 89 14.10 -2.97 18.30
N ASN A 90 14.85 -1.89 18.58
CA ASN A 90 14.26 -0.68 19.16
C ASN A 90 13.28 -0.02 18.20
N ALA A 91 13.63 0.17 16.93
CA ALA A 91 12.73 0.72 15.92
C ALA A 91 11.48 -0.14 15.72
N MET A 92 11.59 -1.47 15.83
CA MET A 92 10.43 -2.37 15.82
C MET A 92 9.49 -2.10 17.00
N ARG A 93 10.03 -1.97 18.25
CA ARG A 93 9.20 -1.67 19.44
C ARG A 93 8.54 -0.30 19.35
N GLU A 94 9.27 0.71 18.86
CA GLU A 94 8.70 2.05 18.59
C GLU A 94 7.51 1.96 17.62
N GLY A 95 7.68 1.19 16.55
CA GLY A 95 6.61 0.92 15.58
C GLY A 95 5.42 0.18 16.19
N LEU A 96 5.65 -0.84 17.03
CA LEU A 96 4.58 -1.57 17.71
C LEU A 96 3.78 -0.68 18.66
N LEU A 97 4.45 0.17 19.44
CA LEU A 97 3.77 1.13 20.31
C LEU A 97 2.97 2.16 19.52
N LEU A 98 3.54 2.69 18.43
CA LEU A 98 2.81 3.59 17.54
C LEU A 98 1.61 2.90 16.88
N SER A 99 1.79 1.67 16.38
CA SER A 99 0.71 0.91 15.76
C SER A 99 -0.42 0.58 16.73
N LEU A 100 -0.09 0.29 17.99
CA LEU A 100 -1.09 0.07 19.04
C LEU A 100 -1.84 1.37 19.36
N ALA A 101 -1.14 2.48 19.52
CA ALA A 101 -1.76 3.78 19.78
C ALA A 101 -2.69 4.21 18.63
N LEU A 102 -2.21 4.15 17.38
CA LEU A 102 -3.02 4.46 16.20
C LEU A 102 -4.16 3.46 16.00
N GLY A 103 -3.87 2.18 16.19
CA GLY A 103 -4.85 1.11 16.03
C GLY A 103 -6.01 1.22 17.01
N VAL A 104 -5.71 1.45 18.27
CA VAL A 104 -6.74 1.65 19.31
C VAL A 104 -7.51 2.97 19.08
N SER A 105 -6.81 4.05 18.73
CA SER A 105 -7.46 5.35 18.50
C SER A 105 -8.37 5.31 17.27
N ILE A 106 -7.85 4.91 16.10
CA ILE A 106 -8.62 4.88 14.85
C ILE A 106 -9.68 3.79 14.92
N GLY A 107 -9.32 2.58 15.38
CA GLY A 107 -10.24 1.47 15.53
C GLY A 107 -11.34 1.77 16.54
N GLY A 108 -11.03 2.45 17.64
CA GLY A 108 -12.01 2.92 18.62
C GLY A 108 -12.96 3.97 18.03
N ILE A 109 -12.45 4.92 17.24
CA ILE A 109 -13.28 5.88 16.50
C ILE A 109 -14.21 5.15 15.54
N MET A 110 -13.71 4.17 14.80
CA MET A 110 -14.52 3.37 13.89
C MET A 110 -15.61 2.58 14.62
N ALA A 111 -15.28 1.95 15.75
CA ALA A 111 -16.22 1.15 16.52
C ALA A 111 -17.31 1.99 17.21
N VAL A 112 -16.94 3.17 17.74
CA VAL A 112 -17.88 4.03 18.52
C VAL A 112 -18.66 4.96 17.60
N PHE A 113 -17.99 5.60 16.63
CA PHE A 113 -18.57 6.63 15.77
C PHE A 113 -18.89 6.13 14.36
N GLY A 114 -18.71 4.84 14.06
CA GLY A 114 -18.94 4.26 12.71
C GLY A 114 -20.33 4.59 12.15
N HIS A 115 -21.37 4.49 12.98
CA HIS A 115 -22.73 4.85 12.59
C HIS A 115 -22.84 6.31 12.10
N SER A 116 -22.34 7.26 12.89
CA SER A 116 -22.39 8.69 12.57
C SER A 116 -21.52 9.02 11.36
N LEU A 117 -20.36 8.38 11.23
CA LEU A 117 -19.46 8.56 10.09
C LEU A 117 -20.11 8.09 8.80
N LEU A 118 -20.79 6.93 8.79
CA LEU A 118 -21.50 6.40 7.62
C LEU A 118 -22.63 7.33 7.18
N LEU A 119 -23.41 7.87 8.13
CA LEU A 119 -24.44 8.85 7.82
C LEU A 119 -23.85 10.15 7.25
N ALA A 120 -22.76 10.64 7.84
CA ALA A 120 -22.08 11.86 7.36
C ALA A 120 -21.48 11.67 5.94
N LEU A 121 -21.08 10.44 5.59
CA LEU A 121 -20.60 10.09 4.24
C LEU A 121 -21.73 9.83 3.24
N GLY A 122 -23.00 9.93 3.66
CA GLY A 122 -24.15 9.78 2.78
C GLY A 122 -24.48 8.33 2.44
N VAL A 123 -24.06 7.36 3.26
CA VAL A 123 -24.45 5.95 3.09
C VAL A 123 -25.97 5.83 3.28
N GLU A 124 -26.64 5.09 2.40
CA GLU A 124 -28.08 4.90 2.45
C GLU A 124 -28.55 4.34 3.81
N ARG A 125 -29.57 4.94 4.40
CA ARG A 125 -30.01 4.66 5.78
C ARG A 125 -30.30 3.18 6.03
N HIS A 126 -30.82 2.46 5.04
CA HIS A 126 -31.15 1.04 5.18
C HIS A 126 -29.90 0.13 5.24
N LEU A 127 -28.74 0.58 4.72
CA LEU A 127 -27.44 -0.14 4.80
C LEU A 127 -26.71 0.14 6.11
N VAL A 128 -26.94 1.31 6.73
CA VAL A 128 -26.15 1.79 7.88
C VAL A 128 -26.10 0.78 9.03
N PRO A 129 -27.19 0.12 9.47
CA PRO A 129 -27.13 -0.80 10.60
C PRO A 129 -26.17 -1.97 10.38
N LEU A 130 -26.20 -2.60 9.20
CA LEU A 130 -25.31 -3.71 8.85
C LEU A 130 -23.88 -3.22 8.65
N THR A 131 -23.71 -2.12 7.91
CA THR A 131 -22.39 -1.53 7.65
C THR A 131 -21.70 -1.09 8.95
N THR A 132 -22.46 -0.59 9.94
CA THR A 132 -21.91 -0.22 11.25
C THR A 132 -21.32 -1.42 11.98
N GLN A 133 -21.98 -2.57 11.93
CA GLN A 133 -21.46 -3.82 12.54
C GLN A 133 -20.14 -4.23 11.86
N VAL A 134 -20.09 -4.21 10.54
CA VAL A 134 -18.86 -4.49 9.76
C VAL A 134 -17.73 -3.55 10.17
N VAL A 135 -18.00 -2.23 10.19
CA VAL A 135 -17.01 -1.19 10.57
C VAL A 135 -16.53 -1.38 12.01
N ALA A 136 -17.41 -1.73 12.93
CA ALA A 136 -17.04 -1.97 14.33
C ALA A 136 -16.09 -3.17 14.48
N ILE A 137 -16.38 -4.31 13.80
CA ILE A 137 -15.52 -5.48 13.81
C ILE A 137 -14.16 -5.18 13.17
N MET A 138 -14.14 -4.46 12.04
CA MET A 138 -12.90 -4.02 11.40
C MET A 138 -12.12 -3.05 12.30
N GLY A 139 -12.82 -2.18 13.05
CA GLY A 139 -12.21 -1.31 14.06
C GLY A 139 -11.48 -2.10 15.15
N LEU A 140 -12.08 -3.20 15.64
CA LEU A 140 -11.43 -4.11 16.60
C LEU A 140 -10.23 -4.85 15.97
N ALA A 141 -10.27 -5.18 14.68
CA ALA A 141 -9.17 -5.80 13.97
C ALA A 141 -8.00 -4.82 13.71
N PHE A 142 -8.25 -3.52 13.73
CA PHE A 142 -7.31 -2.50 13.28
C PHE A 142 -5.97 -2.49 14.05
N PRO A 143 -5.92 -2.55 15.39
CA PRO A 143 -4.66 -2.65 16.13
C PRO A 143 -3.84 -3.89 15.74
N ILE A 144 -4.52 -5.01 15.50
CA ILE A 144 -3.91 -6.29 15.10
C ILE A 144 -3.30 -6.18 13.71
N GLN A 145 -4.02 -5.60 12.76
CA GLN A 145 -3.56 -5.39 11.40
C GLN A 145 -2.33 -4.47 11.35
N LEU A 146 -2.35 -3.36 12.09
CA LEU A 146 -1.23 -2.42 12.14
C LEU A 146 0.00 -3.03 12.81
N ALA A 147 -0.16 -3.78 13.90
CA ALA A 147 0.95 -4.48 14.55
C ALA A 147 1.57 -5.54 13.60
N SER A 148 0.74 -6.30 12.89
CA SER A 148 1.20 -7.26 11.90
C SER A 148 1.99 -6.57 10.77
N LEU A 149 1.54 -5.40 10.31
CA LEU A 149 2.20 -4.62 9.29
C LEU A 149 3.55 -4.05 9.75
N VAL A 150 3.66 -3.60 11.01
CA VAL A 150 4.94 -3.19 11.60
C VAL A 150 5.95 -4.34 11.60
N LEU A 151 5.53 -5.54 12.02
CA LEU A 151 6.40 -6.71 12.01
C LEU A 151 6.77 -7.15 10.58
N ALA A 152 5.86 -7.00 9.62
CA ALA A 152 6.15 -7.23 8.21
C ALA A 152 7.19 -6.23 7.67
N HIS A 153 7.04 -4.94 7.96
CA HIS A 153 8.04 -3.91 7.59
C HIS A 153 9.40 -4.18 8.23
N PHE A 154 9.42 -4.62 9.50
CA PHE A 154 10.65 -5.04 10.16
C PHE A 154 11.33 -6.19 9.41
N LEU A 155 10.59 -7.27 9.08
CA LEU A 155 11.13 -8.41 8.34
C LEU A 155 11.62 -8.01 6.94
N GLN A 156 10.90 -7.13 6.25
CA GLN A 156 11.30 -6.60 4.95
C GLN A 156 12.61 -5.81 5.05
N ALA A 157 12.71 -4.92 6.04
CA ALA A 157 13.87 -4.05 6.24
C ALA A 157 15.15 -4.81 6.62
N ILE A 158 15.03 -5.96 7.30
CA ILE A 158 16.17 -6.86 7.63
C ILE A 158 16.42 -7.94 6.56
N ASN A 159 15.93 -7.75 5.33
CA ASN A 159 16.08 -8.68 4.19
C ASN A 159 15.47 -10.08 4.42
N ARG A 160 14.36 -10.18 5.17
CA ARG A 160 13.63 -11.42 5.46
C ARG A 160 12.20 -11.43 4.89
N SER A 161 11.96 -10.71 3.79
CA SER A 161 10.64 -10.56 3.15
C SER A 161 9.98 -11.88 2.74
N ARG A 162 10.76 -12.92 2.45
CA ARG A 162 10.24 -14.28 2.15
C ARG A 162 9.40 -14.85 3.30
N ARG A 163 9.72 -14.52 4.56
CA ARG A 163 8.94 -14.97 5.73
C ARG A 163 7.54 -14.34 5.73
N THR A 164 7.45 -13.07 5.39
CA THR A 164 6.16 -12.38 5.25
C THR A 164 5.30 -13.01 4.16
N LEU A 165 5.91 -13.32 3.00
CA LEU A 165 5.21 -14.01 1.91
C LEU A 165 4.68 -15.37 2.35
N LEU A 166 5.48 -16.20 3.02
CA LEU A 166 5.04 -17.52 3.51
C LEU A 166 3.86 -17.40 4.47
N ILE A 167 3.87 -16.40 5.35
CA ILE A 167 2.75 -16.14 6.27
C ILE A 167 1.51 -15.76 5.48
N ASN A 168 1.63 -14.91 4.45
CA ASN A 168 0.51 -14.54 3.60
C ASN A 168 -0.06 -15.73 2.82
N CYS A 169 0.77 -16.67 2.41
CA CYS A 169 0.35 -17.94 1.78
C CYS A 169 -0.47 -18.84 2.74
N ILE A 170 -0.38 -18.63 4.05
CA ILE A 170 -1.20 -19.33 5.05
C ILE A 170 -2.46 -18.52 5.37
N THR A 171 -2.30 -17.21 5.60
CA THR A 171 -3.42 -16.36 6.06
C THR A 171 -4.46 -16.11 4.97
N LEU A 172 -4.05 -16.03 3.69
CA LEU A 172 -4.97 -15.83 2.57
C LEU A 172 -5.97 -16.99 2.41
N PRO A 173 -5.54 -18.28 2.28
CA PRO A 173 -6.48 -19.40 2.21
C PRO A 173 -7.32 -19.55 3.49
N THR A 174 -6.73 -19.25 4.67
CA THR A 174 -7.47 -19.27 5.94
C THR A 174 -8.59 -18.23 5.93
N ASN A 175 -8.31 -16.99 5.49
CA ASN A 175 -9.35 -15.97 5.37
C ASN A 175 -10.45 -16.40 4.40
N ALA A 176 -10.07 -16.93 3.23
CA ALA A 176 -11.00 -17.38 2.21
C ALA A 176 -11.93 -18.49 2.74
N LEU A 177 -11.36 -19.49 3.44
CA LEU A 177 -12.11 -20.59 4.02
C LEU A 177 -13.05 -20.12 5.12
N LEU A 178 -12.57 -19.28 6.04
CA LEU A 178 -13.39 -18.75 7.13
C LEU A 178 -14.49 -17.81 6.60
N ALA A 179 -14.17 -16.96 5.61
CA ALA A 179 -15.18 -16.12 4.97
C ALA A 179 -16.26 -16.95 4.30
N TRP A 180 -15.89 -18.00 3.55
CA TRP A 180 -16.83 -18.92 2.94
C TRP A 180 -17.69 -19.64 3.98
N ALA A 181 -17.09 -20.11 5.08
CA ALA A 181 -17.80 -20.81 6.12
C ALA A 181 -18.80 -19.90 6.87
N TRP A 182 -18.40 -18.69 7.23
CA TRP A 182 -19.20 -17.81 8.08
C TRP A 182 -20.14 -16.90 7.29
N ALA A 183 -19.69 -16.33 6.18
CA ALA A 183 -20.56 -15.51 5.36
C ALA A 183 -21.63 -16.35 4.64
N GLY A 184 -21.26 -17.56 4.17
CA GLY A 184 -22.17 -18.48 3.48
C GLY A 184 -22.98 -19.39 4.38
N GLY A 185 -22.68 -19.48 5.69
CA GLY A 185 -23.36 -20.41 6.58
C GLY A 185 -23.00 -21.88 6.35
N HIS A 186 -21.76 -22.16 5.91
CA HIS A 186 -21.30 -23.50 5.63
C HIS A 186 -20.64 -24.16 6.88
N LEU A 187 -20.37 -25.45 6.82
CA LEU A 187 -19.72 -26.23 7.91
C LEU A 187 -20.46 -26.18 9.25
N GLY A 188 -21.79 -25.95 9.24
CA GLY A 188 -22.61 -25.89 10.46
C GLY A 188 -22.61 -24.52 11.17
N PHE A 189 -21.94 -23.52 10.61
CA PHE A 189 -22.03 -22.15 11.11
C PHE A 189 -23.32 -21.46 10.64
N PRO A 190 -23.89 -20.54 11.46
CA PRO A 190 -25.03 -19.75 11.01
C PRO A 190 -24.60 -18.79 9.88
N PHE A 191 -25.54 -18.53 8.96
CA PHE A 191 -25.35 -17.52 7.93
C PHE A 191 -25.15 -16.13 8.56
N ALA A 192 -24.05 -15.46 8.21
CA ALA A 192 -23.70 -14.17 8.80
C ALA A 192 -23.27 -13.10 7.76
N GLY A 193 -23.33 -13.39 6.45
CA GLY A 193 -23.11 -12.43 5.37
C GLY A 193 -21.82 -11.59 5.52
N ALA A 194 -21.92 -10.28 5.33
CA ALA A 194 -20.81 -9.32 5.45
C ALA A 194 -20.19 -9.30 6.85
N VAL A 195 -20.99 -9.51 7.90
CA VAL A 195 -20.49 -9.61 9.28
C VAL A 195 -19.61 -10.84 9.46
N GLY A 196 -20.03 -11.98 8.90
CA GLY A 196 -19.24 -13.23 8.92
C GLY A 196 -17.90 -13.08 8.21
N ALA A 197 -17.85 -12.44 7.06
CA ALA A 197 -16.61 -12.12 6.34
C ALA A 197 -15.70 -11.19 7.16
N SER A 198 -16.26 -10.24 7.90
CA SER A 198 -15.50 -9.33 8.76
C SER A 198 -14.85 -10.07 9.93
N TYR A 199 -15.56 -11.03 10.55
CA TYR A 199 -14.98 -11.90 11.57
C TYR A 199 -13.89 -12.81 10.98
N ALA A 200 -14.05 -13.32 9.76
CA ALA A 200 -13.02 -14.10 9.07
C ALA A 200 -11.73 -13.27 8.91
N THR A 201 -11.86 -12.03 8.48
CA THR A 201 -10.73 -11.09 8.35
C THR A 201 -10.09 -10.77 9.70
N PHE A 202 -10.88 -10.62 10.77
CA PHE A 202 -10.37 -10.44 12.15
C PHE A 202 -9.52 -11.63 12.60
N VAL A 203 -10.04 -12.84 12.43
CA VAL A 203 -9.33 -14.08 12.82
C VAL A 203 -8.10 -14.32 11.97
N ALA A 204 -8.20 -14.15 10.64
CA ALA A 204 -7.05 -14.26 9.73
C ALA A 204 -5.96 -13.23 10.05
N SER A 205 -6.33 -11.98 10.39
CA SER A 205 -5.40 -10.94 10.82
C SER A 205 -4.72 -11.31 12.14
N THR A 206 -5.46 -11.88 13.09
CA THR A 206 -4.91 -12.36 14.36
C THR A 206 -3.92 -13.50 14.13
N LEU A 207 -4.27 -14.47 13.29
CA LEU A 207 -3.36 -15.55 12.89
C LEU A 207 -2.10 -14.97 12.23
N GLY A 208 -2.26 -13.99 11.33
CA GLY A 208 -1.17 -13.30 10.68
C GLY A 208 -0.22 -12.62 11.68
N LEU A 209 -0.77 -11.91 12.67
CA LEU A 209 0.03 -11.29 13.73
C LEU A 209 0.80 -12.35 14.55
N VAL A 210 0.14 -13.42 14.95
CA VAL A 210 0.77 -14.50 15.72
C VAL A 210 1.90 -15.16 14.93
N LEU A 211 1.64 -15.55 13.68
CA LEU A 211 2.65 -16.17 12.82
C LEU A 211 3.83 -15.23 12.52
N THR A 212 3.57 -13.95 12.30
CA THR A 212 4.63 -12.95 12.08
C THR A 212 5.42 -12.72 13.36
N GLY A 213 4.75 -12.67 14.52
CA GLY A 213 5.40 -12.58 15.83
C GLY A 213 6.30 -13.78 16.11
N ILE A 214 5.81 -15.01 15.89
CA ILE A 214 6.59 -16.25 15.98
C ILE A 214 7.78 -16.21 15.01
N SER A 215 7.56 -15.75 13.78
CA SER A 215 8.63 -15.65 12.77
C SER A 215 9.74 -14.69 13.19
N VAL A 216 9.38 -13.55 13.81
CA VAL A 216 10.33 -12.58 14.39
C VAL A 216 11.03 -13.16 15.62
N TRP A 217 10.30 -13.85 16.49
CA TRP A 217 10.87 -14.51 17.67
C TRP A 217 11.88 -15.60 17.33
N LEU A 218 11.63 -16.36 16.24
CA LEU A 218 12.47 -17.43 15.74
C LEU A 218 13.57 -16.96 14.77
N LEU A 219 13.91 -15.66 14.74
CA LEU A 219 15.06 -15.18 13.99
C LEU A 219 16.36 -15.76 14.55
N PRO A 220 17.30 -16.20 13.69
CA PRO A 220 18.62 -16.66 14.17
C PRO A 220 19.38 -15.59 14.95
N ASP A 221 19.18 -14.31 14.58
CA ASP A 221 19.79 -13.12 15.16
C ASP A 221 18.86 -12.34 16.11
N ALA A 222 17.83 -13.00 16.66
CA ALA A 222 16.88 -12.41 17.61
C ALA A 222 17.55 -11.89 18.91
N GLY A 223 18.60 -12.57 19.37
CA GLY A 223 19.39 -12.16 20.55
C GLY A 223 20.09 -10.81 20.35
N PRO A 224 20.98 -10.66 19.36
CA PRO A 224 21.63 -9.39 19.04
C PRO A 224 20.66 -8.24 18.72
N ARG A 225 19.49 -8.55 18.14
CA ARG A 225 18.42 -7.55 17.87
C ARG A 225 17.60 -7.22 19.10
N HIS A 226 17.85 -7.86 20.22
CA HIS A 226 17.08 -7.70 21.46
C HIS A 226 15.56 -7.93 21.30
N VAL A 227 15.14 -8.69 20.29
CA VAL A 227 13.72 -8.95 20.00
C VAL A 227 13.03 -9.66 21.18
N ARG A 228 13.75 -10.55 21.86
CA ARG A 228 13.25 -11.33 23.02
C ARG A 228 13.35 -10.60 24.36
N ARG A 229 13.83 -9.35 24.38
CA ARG A 229 13.91 -8.55 25.60
C ARG A 229 12.60 -7.85 25.88
N PHE A 230 11.99 -8.13 27.04
CA PHE A 230 10.77 -7.50 27.52
C PHE A 230 11.01 -6.62 28.75
N ALA A 231 12.25 -6.11 28.93
CA ALA A 231 12.55 -5.21 30.03
C ALA A 231 11.72 -3.90 29.93
N PHE A 232 11.10 -3.49 31.03
CA PHE A 232 10.25 -2.30 31.10
C PHE A 232 10.99 -1.04 30.61
N GLU A 233 12.29 -0.93 30.91
CA GLU A 233 13.12 0.20 30.47
C GLU A 233 13.24 0.29 28.94
N ASP A 234 13.32 -0.84 28.22
CA ASP A 234 13.39 -0.86 26.76
C ASP A 234 12.08 -0.34 26.15
N TRP A 235 10.94 -0.74 26.71
CA TRP A 235 9.63 -0.26 26.28
C TRP A 235 9.40 1.21 26.65
N ARG A 236 9.88 1.67 27.79
CA ARG A 236 9.84 3.10 28.16
C ARG A 236 10.69 3.96 27.23
N LYS A 237 11.86 3.48 26.82
CA LYS A 237 12.69 4.17 25.81
C LYS A 237 11.99 4.18 24.45
N ALA A 238 11.43 3.06 24.02
CA ALA A 238 10.68 2.93 22.77
C ALA A 238 9.45 3.87 22.73
N TRP A 239 8.78 4.12 23.86
CA TRP A 239 7.68 5.09 23.93
C TRP A 239 8.10 6.50 23.56
N ARG A 240 9.29 6.93 23.96
CA ARG A 240 9.86 8.23 23.59
C ARG A 240 10.21 8.28 22.10
N GLY A 241 10.78 7.20 21.57
CA GLY A 241 11.11 7.07 20.15
C GLY A 241 9.86 7.00 19.26
N ALA A 242 8.77 6.37 19.74
CA ALA A 242 7.50 6.31 19.03
C ALA A 242 6.94 7.70 18.68
N GLY A 243 7.16 8.71 19.55
CA GLY A 243 6.78 10.10 19.24
C GLY A 243 7.57 10.71 18.07
N ALA A 244 8.85 10.40 17.94
CA ALA A 244 9.66 10.83 16.79
C ALA A 244 9.22 10.10 15.51
N LEU A 245 8.95 8.79 15.60
CA LEU A 245 8.42 8.00 14.51
C LEU A 245 7.05 8.51 14.05
N ALA A 246 6.17 8.89 14.99
CA ALA A 246 4.87 9.48 14.68
C ALA A 246 5.00 10.81 13.91
N ARG A 247 5.93 11.68 14.32
CA ARG A 247 6.21 12.93 13.58
C ARG A 247 6.75 12.67 12.18
N PHE A 248 7.64 11.68 12.03
CA PHE A 248 8.13 11.27 10.72
C PHE A 248 6.99 10.82 9.82
N GLY A 249 6.05 10.02 10.35
CA GLY A 249 4.94 9.44 9.62
C GLY A 249 3.82 10.41 9.25
N LEU A 250 3.74 11.61 9.87
CA LEU A 250 2.68 12.58 9.58
C LEU A 250 2.60 12.96 8.10
N ALA A 251 3.72 13.37 7.49
CA ALA A 251 3.73 13.78 6.10
C ALA A 251 3.35 12.65 5.13
N PRO A 252 3.91 11.41 5.24
CA PRO A 252 3.43 10.26 4.47
C PRO A 252 1.96 9.93 4.70
N ALA A 253 1.44 10.05 5.93
CA ALA A 253 0.05 9.77 6.24
C ALA A 253 -0.90 10.75 5.54
N PHE A 254 -0.63 12.06 5.67
CA PHE A 254 -1.39 13.09 4.98
C PHE A 254 -1.33 12.96 3.46
N ALA A 255 -0.14 12.66 2.91
CA ALA A 255 0.02 12.43 1.48
C ALA A 255 -0.85 11.26 1.01
N SER A 256 -0.81 10.12 1.71
CA SER A 256 -1.62 8.95 1.38
C SER A 256 -3.12 9.21 1.49
N ALA A 257 -3.56 9.96 2.51
CA ALA A 257 -4.98 10.33 2.67
C ALA A 257 -5.48 11.22 1.52
N LEU A 258 -4.69 12.22 1.12
CA LEU A 258 -5.05 13.15 0.03
C LEU A 258 -4.92 12.49 -1.36
N GLU A 259 -3.97 11.58 -1.55
CA GLU A 259 -3.88 10.76 -2.75
C GLU A 259 -5.16 9.94 -2.93
N LEU A 260 -5.63 9.26 -1.88
CA LEU A 260 -6.92 8.57 -1.90
C LEU A 260 -8.09 9.52 -2.11
N GLY A 261 -8.03 10.75 -1.59
CA GLY A 261 -9.02 11.78 -1.86
C GLY A 261 -9.12 12.11 -3.36
N GLY A 262 -8.00 12.23 -4.04
CA GLY A 262 -7.95 12.43 -5.50
C GLY A 262 -8.54 11.24 -6.27
N PHE A 263 -8.17 10.01 -5.91
CA PHE A 263 -8.77 8.81 -6.51
C PHE A 263 -10.28 8.71 -6.24
N SER A 264 -10.71 9.02 -5.01
CA SER A 264 -12.14 9.04 -4.66
C SER A 264 -12.91 10.07 -5.47
N TRP A 265 -12.33 11.26 -5.72
CA TRP A 265 -12.93 12.28 -6.57
C TRP A 265 -13.14 11.75 -8.00
N VAL A 266 -12.13 11.08 -8.59
CA VAL A 266 -12.26 10.47 -9.93
C VAL A 266 -13.34 9.39 -9.93
N MET A 267 -13.43 8.57 -8.88
CA MET A 267 -14.46 7.55 -8.75
C MET A 267 -15.87 8.18 -8.74
N VAL A 268 -16.07 9.26 -7.97
CA VAL A 268 -17.34 10.00 -7.98
C VAL A 268 -17.65 10.58 -9.36
N LYS A 269 -16.63 11.15 -10.03
CA LYS A 269 -16.82 11.67 -11.41
C LYS A 269 -17.15 10.56 -12.41
N SER A 270 -16.59 9.38 -12.27
CA SER A 270 -16.94 8.25 -13.15
C SER A 270 -18.41 7.88 -13.06
N THR A 271 -19.00 7.88 -11.86
CA THR A 271 -20.45 7.62 -11.68
C THR A 271 -21.32 8.74 -12.26
N GLN A 272 -20.88 10.00 -12.14
CA GLN A 272 -21.60 11.15 -12.73
C GLN A 272 -21.59 11.15 -14.27
N LEU A 273 -20.57 10.53 -14.90
CA LEU A 273 -20.48 10.36 -16.35
C LEU A 273 -21.31 9.17 -16.87
N GLY A 274 -21.94 8.40 -15.99
CA GLY A 274 -22.84 7.30 -16.31
C GLY A 274 -22.29 5.92 -15.95
N LEU A 275 -23.19 4.93 -15.94
CA LEU A 275 -22.88 3.56 -15.51
C LEU A 275 -21.80 2.90 -16.36
N VAL A 276 -21.80 3.10 -17.68
CA VAL A 276 -20.81 2.54 -18.59
C VAL A 276 -19.40 3.10 -18.26
N ALA A 277 -19.30 4.42 -18.01
CA ALA A 277 -18.04 5.05 -17.65
C ALA A 277 -17.52 4.55 -16.29
N ALA A 278 -18.40 4.40 -15.30
CA ALA A 278 -18.05 3.90 -13.98
C ALA A 278 -17.54 2.45 -14.04
N HIS A 279 -18.24 1.57 -14.75
CA HIS A 279 -17.83 0.16 -14.89
C HIS A 279 -16.53 0.02 -15.69
N ALA A 280 -16.37 0.76 -16.79
CA ALA A 280 -15.14 0.75 -17.59
C ALA A 280 -13.94 1.25 -16.77
N PHE A 281 -14.10 2.34 -16.02
CA PHE A 281 -13.06 2.85 -15.14
C PHE A 281 -12.68 1.85 -14.05
N GLN A 282 -13.67 1.22 -13.40
CA GLN A 282 -13.43 0.20 -12.36
C GLN A 282 -12.68 -1.03 -12.91
N LEU A 283 -12.98 -1.45 -14.14
CA LEU A 283 -12.28 -2.54 -14.80
C LEU A 283 -10.80 -2.19 -15.02
N VAL A 284 -10.52 -1.01 -15.58
CA VAL A 284 -9.14 -0.54 -15.79
C VAL A 284 -8.39 -0.37 -14.47
N LEU A 285 -9.05 0.14 -13.41
CA LEU A 285 -8.48 0.25 -12.08
C LEU A 285 -8.12 -1.12 -11.48
N SER A 286 -8.93 -2.16 -11.74
CA SER A 286 -8.63 -3.51 -11.26
C SER A 286 -7.35 -4.08 -11.90
N LEU A 287 -7.13 -3.83 -13.18
CA LEU A 287 -5.89 -4.20 -13.89
C LEU A 287 -4.69 -3.38 -13.38
N HIS A 288 -4.89 -2.09 -13.13
CA HIS A 288 -3.87 -1.23 -12.53
C HIS A 288 -3.41 -1.75 -11.14
N ASN A 289 -4.32 -2.22 -10.30
CA ASN A 289 -3.97 -2.75 -8.97
C ASN A 289 -2.96 -3.91 -9.02
N VAL A 290 -2.98 -4.71 -10.10
CA VAL A 290 -1.99 -5.78 -10.30
C VAL A 290 -0.62 -5.20 -10.58
N THR A 291 -0.51 -4.23 -11.50
CA THR A 291 0.77 -3.56 -11.82
C THR A 291 1.30 -2.75 -10.63
N PHE A 292 0.41 -2.13 -9.86
CA PHE A 292 0.72 -1.43 -8.61
C PHE A 292 1.34 -2.37 -7.57
N GLY A 293 0.87 -3.62 -7.45
CA GLY A 293 1.46 -4.62 -6.56
C GLY A 293 2.94 -4.91 -6.87
N PHE A 294 3.30 -5.02 -8.15
CA PHE A 294 4.70 -5.16 -8.57
C PHE A 294 5.52 -3.89 -8.29
N ALA A 295 4.95 -2.72 -8.55
CA ALA A 295 5.58 -1.43 -8.28
C ALA A 295 5.86 -1.23 -6.79
N MET A 296 4.91 -1.62 -5.91
CA MET A 296 5.08 -1.62 -4.45
C MET A 296 6.27 -2.49 -4.00
N GLY A 297 6.44 -3.67 -4.60
CA GLY A 297 7.57 -4.55 -4.30
C GLY A 297 8.91 -3.90 -4.60
N LEU A 298 9.05 -3.32 -5.80
CA LEU A 298 10.26 -2.63 -6.24
C LEU A 298 10.50 -1.33 -5.46
N GLY A 299 9.44 -0.57 -5.18
CA GLY A 299 9.50 0.65 -4.37
C GLY A 299 10.00 0.38 -2.95
N ALA A 300 9.40 -0.59 -2.25
CA ALA A 300 9.82 -0.96 -0.91
C ALA A 300 11.26 -1.49 -0.88
N ALA A 301 11.66 -2.32 -1.87
CA ALA A 301 13.03 -2.79 -2.00
C ALA A 301 14.01 -1.64 -2.24
N ALA A 302 13.66 -0.67 -3.09
CA ALA A 302 14.45 0.54 -3.31
C ALA A 302 14.63 1.35 -2.01
N GLY A 303 13.53 1.52 -1.23
CA GLY A 303 13.56 2.18 0.06
C GLY A 303 14.50 1.49 1.05
N VAL A 304 14.41 0.16 1.18
CA VAL A 304 15.29 -0.62 2.05
C VAL A 304 16.75 -0.45 1.62
N ARG A 305 17.06 -0.59 0.33
CA ARG A 305 18.43 -0.47 -0.18
C ARG A 305 18.99 0.96 -0.07
N ALA A 306 18.14 1.97 -0.25
CA ALA A 306 18.50 3.37 0.00
C ALA A 306 18.76 3.61 1.50
N GLY A 307 17.90 3.08 2.39
CA GLY A 307 18.08 3.16 3.83
C GLY A 307 19.36 2.49 4.30
N ASN A 308 19.68 1.31 3.77
CA ASN A 308 20.97 0.64 4.05
C ASN A 308 22.16 1.52 3.64
N ALA A 309 22.10 2.20 2.47
CA ALA A 309 23.18 3.09 2.02
C ALA A 309 23.38 4.28 2.96
N VAL A 310 22.30 4.85 3.49
CA VAL A 310 22.35 5.92 4.50
C VAL A 310 23.00 5.42 5.78
N GLY A 311 22.56 4.25 6.27
CA GLY A 311 23.15 3.62 7.47
C GLY A 311 24.61 3.23 7.30
N GLU A 312 25.06 2.85 6.09
CA GLU A 312 26.47 2.61 5.76
C GLU A 312 27.33 3.90 5.75
N GLY A 313 26.75 5.07 6.00
CA GLY A 313 27.41 6.37 5.86
C GLY A 313 27.71 6.77 4.40
N ARG A 314 26.98 6.19 3.44
CA ARG A 314 27.17 6.39 2.00
C ARG A 314 25.90 6.88 1.30
N PRO A 315 25.33 8.02 1.69
CA PRO A 315 24.03 8.48 1.15
C PRO A 315 24.06 8.69 -0.38
N TYR A 316 25.21 8.96 -0.98
CA TYR A 316 25.39 9.01 -2.43
C TYR A 316 25.14 7.64 -3.11
N ALA A 317 25.40 6.54 -2.43
CA ALA A 317 25.11 5.20 -2.97
C ALA A 317 23.61 4.92 -3.03
N ALA A 318 22.79 5.62 -2.22
CA ALA A 318 21.33 5.51 -2.29
C ALA A 318 20.79 5.88 -3.67
N ARG A 319 21.32 6.95 -4.30
CA ARG A 319 20.96 7.34 -5.68
C ARG A 319 21.24 6.21 -6.67
N PHE A 320 22.45 5.63 -6.62
CA PHE A 320 22.83 4.53 -7.52
C PHE A 320 21.90 3.31 -7.35
N ARG A 321 21.63 2.91 -6.09
CA ARG A 321 20.72 1.81 -5.78
C ARG A 321 19.30 2.07 -6.25
N THR A 322 18.81 3.31 -6.06
CA THR A 322 17.49 3.72 -6.52
C THR A 322 17.38 3.75 -8.04
N LEU A 323 18.41 4.20 -8.76
CA LEU A 323 18.42 4.19 -10.23
C LEU A 323 18.40 2.75 -10.78
N ILE A 324 19.07 1.80 -10.13
CA ILE A 324 18.96 0.38 -10.49
C ILE A 324 17.52 -0.11 -10.30
N ALA A 325 16.90 0.19 -9.15
CA ALA A 325 15.50 -0.17 -8.92
C ALA A 325 14.56 0.47 -9.95
N ALA A 326 14.77 1.74 -10.31
CA ALA A 326 14.00 2.42 -11.35
C ALA A 326 14.17 1.75 -12.73
N THR A 327 15.39 1.37 -13.09
CA THR A 327 15.65 0.61 -14.33
C THR A 327 14.94 -0.74 -14.31
N MET A 328 14.99 -1.47 -13.19
CA MET A 328 14.27 -2.75 -13.04
C MET A 328 12.76 -2.57 -13.14
N THR A 329 12.22 -1.49 -12.56
CA THR A 329 10.80 -1.13 -12.67
C THR A 329 10.43 -0.87 -14.14
N THR A 330 11.25 -0.14 -14.87
CA THR A 330 11.04 0.14 -16.30
C THR A 330 11.08 -1.16 -17.13
N VAL A 331 12.08 -2.01 -16.90
CA VAL A 331 12.23 -3.30 -17.61
C VAL A 331 11.06 -4.24 -17.32
N LEU A 332 10.46 -4.17 -16.13
CA LEU A 332 9.30 -4.97 -15.77
C LEU A 332 8.00 -4.40 -16.32
N LEU A 333 7.75 -3.10 -16.12
CA LEU A 333 6.45 -2.48 -16.41
C LEU A 333 6.25 -2.12 -17.88
N VAL A 334 7.32 -1.81 -18.64
CA VAL A 334 7.18 -1.51 -20.07
C VAL A 334 6.64 -2.69 -20.87
N PRO A 335 7.16 -3.93 -20.75
CA PRO A 335 6.56 -5.08 -21.42
C PRO A 335 5.10 -5.34 -21.00
N ILE A 336 4.79 -5.17 -19.70
CA ILE A 336 3.41 -5.33 -19.20
C ILE A 336 2.50 -4.25 -19.80
N ALA A 337 2.93 -2.99 -19.86
CA ALA A 337 2.17 -1.91 -20.48
C ALA A 337 1.91 -2.21 -21.98
N ILE A 338 2.94 -2.63 -22.72
CA ILE A 338 2.79 -3.00 -24.14
C ILE A 338 1.81 -4.18 -24.28
N LEU A 339 1.91 -5.20 -23.43
CA LEU A 339 0.98 -6.33 -23.45
C LEU A 339 -0.47 -5.87 -23.19
N LEU A 340 -0.68 -5.00 -22.20
CA LEU A 340 -1.99 -4.45 -21.89
C LEU A 340 -2.54 -3.58 -23.05
N MET A 341 -1.68 -2.88 -23.78
CA MET A 341 -2.07 -2.10 -24.95
C MET A 341 -2.43 -3.00 -26.15
N VAL A 342 -1.57 -3.98 -26.45
CA VAL A 342 -1.78 -4.87 -27.62
C VAL A 342 -3.00 -5.77 -27.43
N PHE A 343 -3.22 -6.25 -26.22
CA PHE A 343 -4.31 -7.16 -25.87
C PHE A 343 -5.44 -6.47 -25.09
N ALA A 344 -5.61 -5.15 -25.25
CA ALA A 344 -6.63 -4.40 -24.50
C ALA A 344 -8.02 -4.99 -24.64
N GLN A 345 -8.51 -5.23 -25.86
CA GLN A 345 -9.84 -5.82 -26.11
C GLN A 345 -9.97 -7.26 -25.59
N PRO A 346 -9.07 -8.22 -25.89
CA PRO A 346 -9.14 -9.56 -25.32
C PRO A 346 -9.14 -9.56 -23.78
N ILE A 347 -8.33 -8.72 -23.15
CA ILE A 347 -8.21 -8.67 -21.67
C ILE A 347 -9.49 -8.09 -21.06
N THR A 348 -10.02 -7.00 -21.59
CA THR A 348 -11.27 -6.43 -21.09
C THR A 348 -12.46 -7.33 -21.33
N GLY A 349 -12.47 -8.09 -22.45
CA GLY A 349 -13.48 -9.09 -22.77
C GLY A 349 -13.54 -10.30 -21.82
N LEU A 350 -12.53 -10.54 -21.00
CA LEU A 350 -12.58 -11.58 -19.95
C LEU A 350 -13.50 -11.23 -18.77
N TYR A 351 -13.81 -9.96 -18.61
CA TYR A 351 -14.69 -9.51 -17.52
C TYR A 351 -16.16 -9.65 -17.89
N PRO A 352 -17.04 -10.04 -16.97
CA PRO A 352 -18.47 -10.09 -17.20
C PRO A 352 -19.05 -8.67 -17.28
N ALA A 353 -19.13 -8.11 -18.49
CA ALA A 353 -19.62 -6.75 -18.74
C ALA A 353 -20.32 -6.66 -20.11
N THR A 354 -20.96 -5.52 -20.37
CA THR A 354 -21.59 -5.25 -21.68
C THR A 354 -20.56 -4.86 -22.74
N ALA A 355 -20.89 -5.03 -24.03
CA ALA A 355 -20.01 -4.64 -25.13
C ALA A 355 -19.56 -3.16 -25.02
N ALA A 356 -20.48 -2.25 -24.65
CA ALA A 356 -20.15 -0.84 -24.47
C ALA A 356 -19.12 -0.59 -23.36
N VAL A 357 -19.12 -1.40 -22.28
CA VAL A 357 -18.11 -1.33 -21.22
C VAL A 357 -16.77 -1.89 -21.71
N HIS A 358 -16.79 -3.00 -22.47
CA HIS A 358 -15.57 -3.58 -23.05
C HIS A 358 -14.88 -2.59 -23.99
N ASP A 359 -15.63 -1.99 -24.92
CA ASP A 359 -15.08 -1.04 -25.89
C ASP A 359 -14.48 0.19 -25.19
N LEU A 360 -15.22 0.79 -24.24
CA LEU A 360 -14.75 1.95 -23.51
C LEU A 360 -13.52 1.61 -22.63
N SER A 361 -13.55 0.48 -21.93
CA SER A 361 -12.44 0.06 -21.07
C SER A 361 -11.19 -0.29 -21.87
N ALA A 362 -11.32 -0.86 -23.08
CA ALA A 362 -10.18 -1.10 -23.95
C ALA A 362 -9.52 0.22 -24.38
N VAL A 363 -10.29 1.24 -24.77
CA VAL A 363 -9.76 2.57 -25.10
C VAL A 363 -9.13 3.24 -23.87
N MET A 364 -9.78 3.17 -22.71
CA MET A 364 -9.21 3.67 -21.45
C MET A 364 -7.89 2.98 -21.10
N LEU A 365 -7.79 1.67 -21.30
CA LEU A 365 -6.59 0.89 -21.01
C LEU A 365 -5.43 1.28 -21.94
N LEU A 366 -5.70 1.51 -23.24
CA LEU A 366 -4.73 2.02 -24.19
C LEU A 366 -4.10 3.36 -23.73
N VAL A 367 -4.93 4.24 -23.18
CA VAL A 367 -4.48 5.53 -22.64
C VAL A 367 -3.71 5.37 -21.34
N TRP A 368 -4.20 4.54 -20.42
CA TRP A 368 -3.63 4.43 -19.06
C TRP A 368 -2.37 3.57 -18.99
N ALA A 369 -2.27 2.50 -19.79
CA ALA A 369 -1.17 1.55 -19.70
C ALA A 369 0.24 2.19 -19.75
N PRO A 370 0.55 3.19 -20.60
CA PRO A 370 1.85 3.86 -20.58
C PRO A 370 2.15 4.57 -19.24
N PHE A 371 1.13 5.09 -18.58
CA PHE A 371 1.27 5.82 -17.32
C PHE A 371 1.55 4.90 -16.12
N MET A 372 1.26 3.60 -16.21
CA MET A 372 1.59 2.62 -15.17
C MET A 372 3.11 2.55 -14.91
N LEU A 373 3.93 2.82 -15.93
CA LEU A 373 5.37 2.97 -15.76
C LEU A 373 5.70 4.12 -14.79
N PHE A 374 5.08 5.27 -14.98
CA PHE A 374 5.34 6.45 -14.14
C PHE A 374 4.83 6.26 -12.72
N ASP A 375 3.75 5.51 -12.54
CA ASP A 375 3.26 5.09 -11.21
C ASP A 375 4.31 4.22 -10.50
N GLY A 376 4.89 3.25 -11.18
CA GLY A 376 5.98 2.44 -10.62
C GLY A 376 7.22 3.27 -10.28
N LEU A 377 7.63 4.18 -11.14
CA LEU A 377 8.78 5.04 -10.92
C LEU A 377 8.58 6.01 -9.74
N GLN A 378 7.39 6.64 -9.62
CA GLN A 378 7.11 7.53 -8.51
C GLN A 378 7.16 6.81 -7.16
N LEU A 379 6.70 5.55 -7.08
CA LEU A 379 6.81 4.74 -5.87
C LEU A 379 8.28 4.49 -5.51
N VAL A 380 9.10 4.05 -6.45
CA VAL A 380 10.54 3.83 -6.24
C VAL A 380 11.22 5.08 -5.70
N PHE A 381 10.96 6.24 -6.30
CA PHE A 381 11.55 7.51 -5.86
C PHE A 381 10.99 7.97 -4.51
N THR A 382 9.71 7.82 -4.26
CA THR A 382 9.07 8.17 -2.99
C THR A 382 9.66 7.37 -1.83
N TYR A 383 9.78 6.04 -1.96
CA TYR A 383 10.38 5.20 -0.93
C TYR A 383 11.86 5.54 -0.68
N ALA A 384 12.62 5.82 -1.74
CA ALA A 384 14.01 6.23 -1.62
C ALA A 384 14.16 7.59 -0.92
N LEU A 385 13.35 8.59 -1.28
CA LEU A 385 13.36 9.92 -0.64
C LEU A 385 12.99 9.84 0.85
N ARG A 386 11.98 9.04 1.20
CA ARG A 386 11.64 8.76 2.61
C ARG A 386 12.84 8.18 3.35
N SER A 387 13.57 7.25 2.72
CA SER A 387 14.78 6.64 3.30
C SER A 387 15.96 7.59 3.39
N LEU A 388 16.02 8.62 2.57
CA LEU A 388 16.99 9.72 2.66
C LEU A 388 16.62 10.78 3.71
N GLY A 389 15.40 10.74 4.28
CA GLY A 389 14.91 11.70 5.27
C GLY A 389 14.13 12.87 4.67
N ASP A 390 13.81 12.82 3.39
CA ASP A 390 13.08 13.88 2.67
C ASP A 390 11.59 13.56 2.49
N GLN A 391 11.00 12.91 3.52
CA GLN A 391 9.60 12.45 3.50
C GLN A 391 8.58 13.59 3.38
N VAL A 392 8.90 14.79 3.85
CA VAL A 392 7.99 15.94 3.79
C VAL A 392 7.82 16.41 2.34
N ILE A 393 8.93 16.62 1.64
CA ILE A 393 8.87 17.05 0.22
C ILE A 393 8.30 15.94 -0.64
N ALA A 394 8.68 14.68 -0.38
CA ALA A 394 8.08 13.55 -1.08
C ALA A 394 6.55 13.51 -0.88
N GLY A 395 6.06 13.77 0.34
CA GLY A 395 4.64 13.87 0.62
C GLY A 395 3.95 15.05 -0.10
N LEU A 396 4.57 16.23 -0.08
CA LEU A 396 4.05 17.41 -0.78
C LEU A 396 3.96 17.19 -2.29
N ASN A 397 4.98 16.59 -2.90
CA ASN A 397 4.96 16.25 -4.33
C ASN A 397 3.80 15.29 -4.67
N SER A 398 3.54 14.27 -3.82
CA SER A 398 2.41 13.38 -4.01
C SER A 398 1.06 14.13 -3.89
N ILE A 399 0.93 15.03 -2.91
CA ILE A 399 -0.28 15.85 -2.74
C ILE A 399 -0.51 16.75 -3.97
N VAL A 400 0.52 17.43 -4.45
CA VAL A 400 0.41 18.26 -5.66
C VAL A 400 -0.05 17.43 -6.84
N ALA A 401 0.58 16.28 -7.08
CA ALA A 401 0.26 15.43 -8.22
C ALA A 401 -1.15 14.79 -8.09
N PHE A 402 -1.39 14.03 -7.04
CA PHE A 402 -2.59 13.17 -6.95
C PHE A 402 -3.83 13.89 -6.41
N PHE A 403 -3.69 15.00 -5.73
CA PHE A 403 -4.84 15.76 -5.28
C PHE A 403 -5.07 17.00 -6.13
N ILE A 404 -4.08 17.90 -6.24
CA ILE A 404 -4.26 19.17 -6.94
C ILE A 404 -4.36 18.95 -8.46
N VAL A 405 -3.37 18.29 -9.08
CA VAL A 405 -3.34 18.09 -10.54
C VAL A 405 -4.49 17.20 -10.98
N THR A 406 -4.78 16.10 -10.27
CA THR A 406 -5.91 15.20 -10.63
C THR A 406 -7.22 15.95 -10.66
N ILE A 407 -7.55 16.74 -9.63
CA ILE A 407 -8.84 17.43 -9.53
C ILE A 407 -8.91 18.59 -10.53
N ALA A 408 -7.86 19.42 -10.61
CA ALA A 408 -7.86 20.57 -11.51
C ALA A 408 -7.91 20.13 -12.99
N LEU A 409 -7.00 19.24 -13.40
CA LEU A 409 -6.95 18.73 -14.76
C LEU A 409 -8.19 17.91 -15.12
N GLY A 410 -8.65 17.03 -14.21
CA GLY A 410 -9.84 16.22 -14.44
C GLY A 410 -11.10 17.08 -14.60
N SER A 411 -11.26 18.12 -13.78
CA SER A 411 -12.37 19.07 -13.91
C SER A 411 -12.31 19.81 -15.26
N TRP A 412 -11.14 20.26 -15.67
CA TRP A 412 -10.96 20.94 -16.95
C TRP A 412 -11.23 20.01 -18.14
N LEU A 413 -10.69 18.78 -18.14
CA LEU A 413 -10.90 17.82 -19.23
C LEU A 413 -12.36 17.38 -19.35
N ILE A 414 -13.09 17.20 -18.24
CA ILE A 414 -14.51 16.89 -18.24
C ILE A 414 -15.31 18.08 -18.81
N SER A 415 -15.00 19.31 -18.40
CA SER A 415 -15.67 20.51 -18.88
C SER A 415 -15.40 20.81 -20.36
N SER A 416 -14.25 20.37 -20.89
CA SER A 416 -13.91 20.46 -22.31
C SER A 416 -14.58 19.38 -23.20
N GLY A 417 -15.42 18.52 -22.62
CA GLY A 417 -16.19 17.52 -23.37
C GLY A 417 -15.46 16.20 -23.66
N MET A 418 -14.30 15.94 -23.02
CA MET A 418 -13.55 14.69 -23.21
C MET A 418 -14.28 13.44 -22.66
N GLY A 419 -15.30 13.65 -21.82
CA GLY A 419 -16.10 12.57 -21.27
C GLY A 419 -15.31 11.60 -20.38
N ALA A 420 -15.58 10.31 -20.51
CA ALA A 420 -14.99 9.28 -19.64
C ALA A 420 -13.46 9.12 -19.78
N LEU A 421 -12.87 9.49 -20.90
CA LEU A 421 -11.41 9.45 -21.10
C LEU A 421 -10.67 10.47 -20.21
N ALA A 422 -11.33 11.55 -19.79
CA ALA A 422 -10.78 12.52 -18.86
C ALA A 422 -10.31 11.87 -17.57
N LEU A 423 -10.99 10.81 -17.10
CA LEU A 423 -10.68 10.09 -15.86
C LEU A 423 -9.28 9.43 -15.91
N VAL A 424 -8.96 8.78 -17.01
CA VAL A 424 -7.67 8.08 -17.19
C VAL A 424 -6.55 9.06 -17.53
N TRP A 425 -6.83 10.12 -18.28
CA TRP A 425 -5.85 11.17 -18.59
C TRP A 425 -5.43 11.94 -17.34
N CYS A 426 -6.38 12.36 -16.48
CA CYS A 426 -6.02 13.16 -15.31
C CYS A 426 -5.18 12.35 -14.31
N ILE A 427 -5.49 11.07 -14.07
CA ILE A 427 -4.69 10.20 -13.20
C ILE A 427 -3.33 9.90 -13.86
N GLY A 428 -3.32 9.55 -15.13
CA GLY A 428 -2.07 9.23 -15.84
C GLY A 428 -1.08 10.40 -15.84
N ILE A 429 -1.55 11.62 -16.13
CA ILE A 429 -0.72 12.82 -16.07
C ILE A 429 -0.26 13.09 -14.63
N SER A 430 -1.10 12.84 -13.62
CA SER A 430 -0.71 12.98 -12.21
C SER A 430 0.41 12.00 -11.83
N MET A 431 0.36 10.75 -12.30
CA MET A 431 1.45 9.78 -12.13
C MET A 431 2.75 10.26 -12.76
N LEU A 432 2.69 10.79 -13.98
CA LEU A 432 3.84 11.39 -14.67
C LEU A 432 4.40 12.58 -13.89
N VAL A 433 3.55 13.52 -13.47
CA VAL A 433 3.96 14.71 -12.70
C VAL A 433 4.61 14.28 -11.38
N CYS A 434 4.03 13.31 -10.67
CA CYS A 434 4.60 12.79 -9.44
C CYS A 434 5.98 12.17 -9.69
N ALA A 435 6.13 11.33 -10.72
CA ALA A 435 7.40 10.70 -11.06
C ALA A 435 8.49 11.74 -11.40
N LEU A 436 8.13 12.79 -12.13
CA LEU A 436 9.06 13.89 -12.48
C LEU A 436 9.46 14.70 -11.25
N LEU A 437 8.52 15.07 -10.38
CA LEU A 437 8.79 15.81 -9.15
C LEU A 437 9.65 14.99 -8.18
N GLN A 438 9.33 13.71 -7.97
CA GLN A 438 10.09 12.82 -7.08
C GLN A 438 11.48 12.52 -7.65
N GLY A 439 11.58 12.21 -8.95
CA GLY A 439 12.85 11.95 -9.64
C GLY A 439 13.75 13.17 -9.66
N GLY A 440 13.21 14.36 -9.98
CA GLY A 440 13.94 15.63 -9.93
C GLY A 440 14.45 15.95 -8.53
N ARG A 441 13.61 15.70 -7.50
CA ARG A 441 13.99 15.88 -6.10
C ARG A 441 15.10 14.90 -5.67
N LEU A 442 15.05 13.65 -6.09
CA LEU A 442 16.09 12.66 -5.82
C LEU A 442 17.44 13.08 -6.42
N VAL A 443 17.44 13.54 -7.66
CA VAL A 443 18.65 14.02 -8.34
C VAL A 443 19.24 15.24 -7.62
N TRP A 444 18.39 16.19 -7.25
CA TRP A 444 18.81 17.41 -6.57
C TRP A 444 19.33 17.15 -5.14
N PHE A 445 18.64 16.31 -4.37
CA PHE A 445 18.99 15.99 -2.99
C PHE A 445 20.30 15.22 -2.88
N SER A 446 20.60 14.37 -3.85
CA SER A 446 21.81 13.55 -3.93
C SER A 446 22.95 14.18 -4.71
N SER A 447 22.88 15.50 -4.99
CA SER A 447 23.95 16.22 -5.69
C SER A 447 25.18 16.39 -4.79
N PRO A 448 26.42 16.24 -5.32
CA PRO A 448 27.67 16.37 -4.56
C PRO A 448 27.85 17.71 -3.83
N LEU A 449 27.20 18.76 -4.32
CA LEU A 449 27.29 20.13 -3.78
C LEU A 449 26.63 20.30 -2.41
N ARG A 450 25.61 19.49 -2.09
CA ARG A 450 24.91 19.57 -0.79
C ARG A 450 25.45 18.62 0.28
N LEU A 451 26.00 17.47 -0.12
CA LEU A 451 26.60 16.53 0.81
C LEU A 451 27.87 17.07 1.47
N LYS A 452 28.50 18.11 0.85
CA LYS A 452 29.66 18.84 1.43
C LYS A 452 29.28 20.00 2.36
N SER A 453 28.03 20.43 2.41
CA SER A 453 27.57 21.55 3.24
C SER A 453 26.91 21.12 4.56
N SER A 454 26.84 19.83 4.85
CA SER A 454 26.28 19.26 6.06
C SER A 454 27.34 18.69 7.02
N ASP A 455 28.62 18.80 6.67
CA ASP A 455 29.79 18.65 7.55
C ASP A 455 30.25 20.05 8.02
#